data_93697c139aad8ccb62f10155de3d6b06
#
_entry.id   93697c139aad8ccb62f10155de3d6b06
#
_cell.length_a   1.000
_cell.length_b   1.000
_cell.length_c   1.000
_cell.angle_alpha   90.00
_cell.angle_beta   90.00
_cell.angle_gamma   90.00
#
_symmetry.space_group_name_H-M   'P 1'
#
loop_
_entity.id
_entity.type
_entity.pdbx_description
1 polymer ?
#
loop_
_entity_poly.entity_id
_entity_poly.type
_entity_poly.pdbx_seq_one_letter_code
_entity_poly.pdbx_strand_id
1 'polypeptide(L)'
;MKMSIHLIGRNLSISCAVHCYAVCVIAGYLMSYWNRPFFPEFCSDNTLDDPVTYDTMVRIAGAWEGQARAFKAVTDHYGWTHIVLLTDDRTKSICWYGAKPFDKLFGNNENYTFSWSLLDVYPTDEELDDILQHVRSRTRG
;
A
#
# COMPACT_ATOMS: atom_id res chain seq x y z
N MET A 1 11.45 -16.47 1.98
CA MET A 1 10.30 -15.97 2.74
C MET A 1 10.30 -16.71 4.07
N LYS A 2 10.65 -16.06 5.19
CA LYS A 2 10.69 -16.70 6.50
C LYS A 2 9.53 -16.18 7.34
N MET A 3 8.62 -17.06 7.70
CA MET A 3 7.61 -16.83 8.72
C MET A 3 8.25 -17.22 10.06
N SER A 4 8.36 -16.28 10.99
CA SER A 4 8.86 -16.59 12.34
C SER A 4 7.67 -16.69 13.28
N ILE A 5 7.46 -17.86 13.84
CA ILE A 5 6.47 -18.11 14.88
C ILE A 5 7.22 -18.12 16.21
N HIS A 6 6.92 -17.17 17.07
CA HIS A 6 7.50 -17.12 18.41
C HIS A 6 6.47 -17.60 19.43
N LEU A 7 6.84 -18.67 20.13
CA LEU A 7 6.10 -19.15 21.31
C LEU A 7 6.70 -18.48 22.54
N ILE A 8 5.96 -17.55 23.16
CA ILE A 8 6.33 -16.96 24.44
C ILE A 8 5.35 -17.48 25.48
N GLY A 9 5.75 -18.53 26.21
CA GLY A 9 4.93 -19.16 27.22
C GLY A 9 3.69 -19.85 26.64
N ARG A 10 2.52 -19.70 27.30
CA ARG A 10 1.23 -20.23 26.82
C ARG A 10 0.57 -19.34 25.76
N ASN A 11 1.21 -18.24 25.38
CA ASN A 11 0.69 -17.30 24.40
C ASN A 11 1.43 -17.46 23.07
N LEU A 12 0.69 -17.79 22.02
CA LEU A 12 1.18 -17.81 20.66
C LEU A 12 1.10 -16.39 20.11
N SER A 13 2.23 -15.77 19.85
CA SER A 13 2.27 -14.56 19.03
C SER A 13 2.89 -14.88 17.69
N ILE A 14 2.21 -14.52 16.61
CA ILE A 14 2.74 -14.65 15.26
C ILE A 14 3.19 -13.26 14.83
N SER A 15 4.50 -13.04 14.81
CA SER A 15 5.04 -11.87 14.12
C SER A 15 5.38 -12.28 12.69
N CYS A 16 4.72 -11.67 11.74
CA CYS A 16 4.88 -11.99 10.33
C CYS A 16 5.58 -10.84 9.65
N ALA A 17 6.88 -10.97 9.41
CA ALA A 17 7.62 -10.09 8.50
C ALA A 17 7.27 -10.47 7.04
N VAL A 18 5.98 -10.43 6.69
CA VAL A 18 5.53 -10.81 5.35
C VAL A 18 4.89 -9.61 4.67
N HIS A 19 5.53 -9.19 3.61
CA HIS A 19 5.06 -8.15 2.69
C HIS A 19 3.93 -8.66 1.76
N CYS A 20 3.25 -9.76 2.12
CA CYS A 20 2.27 -10.37 1.28
C CYS A 20 0.86 -10.21 1.87
N TYR A 21 0.02 -9.48 1.14
CA TYR A 21 -1.40 -9.27 1.43
C TYR A 21 -2.13 -10.57 1.84
N ALA A 22 -2.00 -11.63 1.05
CA ALA A 22 -2.70 -12.89 1.29
C ALA A 22 -2.36 -13.50 2.66
N VAL A 23 -1.13 -13.37 3.12
CA VAL A 23 -0.72 -13.92 4.43
C VAL A 23 -1.31 -13.11 5.58
N CYS A 24 -1.38 -11.79 5.46
CA CYS A 24 -2.02 -10.94 6.46
C CYS A 24 -3.50 -11.27 6.64
N VAL A 25 -4.22 -11.48 5.53
CA VAL A 25 -5.64 -11.86 5.54
C VAL A 25 -5.83 -13.20 6.23
N ILE A 26 -5.09 -14.23 5.79
CA ILE A 26 -5.22 -15.59 6.35
C ILE A 26 -4.81 -15.63 7.82
N ALA A 27 -3.69 -15.01 8.17
CA ALA A 27 -3.21 -14.95 9.55
C ALA A 27 -4.21 -14.20 10.45
N GLY A 28 -4.76 -13.09 9.98
CA GLY A 28 -5.78 -12.32 10.70
C GLY A 28 -7.03 -13.14 10.99
N TYR A 29 -7.56 -13.86 9.99
CA TYR A 29 -8.70 -14.77 10.18
C TYR A 29 -8.42 -15.84 11.22
N LEU A 30 -7.26 -16.51 11.13
CA LEU A 30 -6.91 -17.58 12.07
C LEU A 30 -6.75 -17.04 13.48
N MET A 31 -6.15 -15.86 13.65
CA MET A 31 -5.94 -15.28 14.97
C MET A 31 -7.25 -14.82 15.59
N SER A 32 -8.16 -14.20 14.84
CA SER A 32 -9.51 -13.88 15.28
C SER A 32 -10.31 -15.13 15.64
N TYR A 33 -10.26 -16.17 14.79
CA TYR A 33 -10.92 -17.46 15.09
C TYR A 33 -10.42 -18.10 16.41
N TRP A 34 -9.11 -17.98 16.70
CA TRP A 34 -8.52 -18.52 17.92
C TRP A 34 -8.61 -17.54 19.11
N ASN A 35 -9.22 -16.39 18.91
CA ASN A 35 -9.26 -15.29 19.88
C ASN A 35 -7.87 -14.95 20.45
N ARG A 36 -6.90 -14.75 19.54
CA ARG A 36 -5.51 -14.44 19.87
C ARG A 36 -5.11 -13.09 19.30
N PRO A 37 -4.38 -12.27 20.04
CA PRO A 37 -3.91 -10.99 19.54
C PRO A 37 -2.93 -11.17 18.38
N PHE A 38 -3.12 -10.37 17.33
CA PHE A 38 -2.28 -10.35 16.15
C PHE A 38 -1.71 -8.96 15.90
N PHE A 39 -0.38 -8.86 15.87
CA PHE A 39 0.36 -7.62 15.66
C PHE A 39 1.17 -7.70 14.36
N PRO A 40 0.56 -7.45 13.21
CA PRO A 40 1.28 -7.47 11.93
C PRO A 40 2.11 -6.20 11.76
N GLU A 41 3.32 -6.35 11.22
CA GLU A 41 4.25 -5.24 10.99
C GLU A 41 3.89 -4.43 9.73
N PHE A 42 3.57 -5.10 8.63
CA PHE A 42 3.35 -4.48 7.31
C PHE A 42 2.06 -4.93 6.61
N CYS A 43 0.98 -5.02 7.33
CA CYS A 43 -0.32 -5.39 6.78
C CYS A 43 -1.17 -4.13 6.51
N SER A 44 -0.88 -3.42 5.44
CA SER A 44 -1.48 -2.10 5.16
C SER A 44 -2.69 -2.14 4.23
N ASP A 45 -3.24 -3.33 3.91
CA ASP A 45 -4.43 -3.44 3.07
C ASP A 45 -5.70 -2.95 3.79
N ASN A 46 -6.56 -2.25 3.06
CA ASN A 46 -7.79 -1.68 3.60
C ASN A 46 -8.85 -2.74 3.94
N THR A 47 -8.78 -3.94 3.35
CA THR A 47 -9.70 -5.04 3.69
C THR A 47 -9.55 -5.52 5.13
N LEU A 48 -8.38 -5.24 5.73
CA LEU A 48 -8.08 -5.55 7.13
C LEU A 48 -8.65 -4.52 8.11
N ASP A 49 -9.35 -3.50 7.63
CA ASP A 49 -10.00 -2.49 8.47
C ASP A 49 -11.37 -2.95 9.00
N ASP A 50 -11.85 -4.14 8.61
CA ASP A 50 -13.09 -4.70 9.13
C ASP A 50 -12.92 -5.17 10.59
N PRO A 51 -13.47 -4.44 11.58
CA PRO A 51 -13.28 -4.76 13.00
C PRO A 51 -14.07 -6.00 13.43
N VAL A 52 -15.00 -6.47 12.62
CA VAL A 52 -15.79 -7.68 12.93
C VAL A 52 -15.01 -8.93 12.57
N THR A 53 -14.38 -8.90 11.39
CA THR A 53 -13.60 -10.04 10.88
C THR A 53 -12.22 -10.15 11.54
N TYR A 54 -11.62 -9.00 11.89
CA TYR A 54 -10.25 -8.90 12.41
C TYR A 54 -10.21 -8.27 13.81
N ASP A 55 -11.12 -8.68 14.69
CA ASP A 55 -11.35 -8.12 16.02
C ASP A 55 -10.15 -8.20 16.97
N THR A 56 -9.24 -9.14 16.73
CA THR A 56 -8.01 -9.33 17.54
C THR A 56 -6.77 -8.72 16.91
N MET A 57 -6.93 -8.06 15.73
CA MET A 57 -5.79 -7.48 15.00
C MET A 57 -5.52 -6.04 15.45
N VAL A 58 -4.26 -5.77 15.81
CA VAL A 58 -3.76 -4.42 16.06
C VAL A 58 -2.67 -4.09 15.05
N ARG A 59 -2.98 -3.21 14.08
CA ARG A 59 -2.04 -2.79 13.05
C ARG A 59 -1.20 -1.60 13.53
N ILE A 60 0.12 -1.74 13.39
CA ILE A 60 1.07 -0.65 13.67
C ILE A 60 1.21 0.24 12.43
N ALA A 61 1.28 -0.39 11.24
CA ALA A 61 1.27 0.34 9.97
C ALA A 61 -0.16 0.71 9.56
N GLY A 62 -0.37 1.98 9.22
CA GLY A 62 -1.66 2.46 8.72
C GLY A 62 -2.04 1.85 7.36
N ALA A 63 -3.33 1.91 7.02
CA ALA A 63 -3.82 1.50 5.72
C ALA A 63 -3.29 2.43 4.61
N TRP A 64 -3.05 1.88 3.41
CA TRP A 64 -2.65 2.64 2.23
C TRP A 64 -3.61 3.79 1.88
N GLU A 65 -4.90 3.59 2.14
CA GLU A 65 -5.90 4.63 1.90
C GLU A 65 -5.70 5.85 2.82
N GLY A 66 -5.24 5.64 4.05
CA GLY A 66 -4.86 6.73 4.96
C GLY A 66 -3.70 7.55 4.40
N GLN A 67 -2.71 6.90 3.81
CA GLN A 67 -1.57 7.56 3.17
C GLN A 67 -2.01 8.37 1.93
N ALA A 68 -2.86 7.79 1.08
CA ALA A 68 -3.40 8.49 -0.09
C ALA A 68 -4.22 9.72 0.31
N ARG A 69 -5.04 9.64 1.37
CA ARG A 69 -5.79 10.79 1.92
C ARG A 69 -4.88 11.86 2.48
N ALA A 70 -3.82 11.46 3.21
CA ALA A 70 -2.85 12.42 3.72
C ALA A 70 -2.12 13.14 2.59
N PHE A 71 -1.71 12.41 1.55
CA PHE A 71 -1.11 13.01 0.35
C PHE A 71 -2.09 13.98 -0.35
N LYS A 72 -3.38 13.59 -0.47
CA LYS A 72 -4.40 14.48 -1.04
C LYS A 72 -4.53 15.78 -0.24
N ALA A 73 -4.53 15.72 1.07
CA ALA A 73 -4.60 16.92 1.90
C ALA A 73 -3.40 17.87 1.64
N VAL A 74 -2.21 17.30 1.41
CA VAL A 74 -1.02 18.09 1.05
C VAL A 74 -1.17 18.72 -0.33
N THR A 75 -1.58 17.95 -1.33
CA THR A 75 -1.78 18.47 -2.70
C THR A 75 -2.85 19.54 -2.76
N ASP A 76 -3.96 19.37 -2.03
CA ASP A 76 -5.00 20.39 -1.90
C ASP A 76 -4.47 21.67 -1.25
N HIS A 77 -3.70 21.54 -0.18
CA HIS A 77 -3.13 22.70 0.54
C HIS A 77 -2.21 23.55 -0.33
N TYR A 78 -1.40 22.91 -1.18
CA TYR A 78 -0.46 23.61 -2.06
C TYR A 78 -1.02 23.89 -3.46
N GLY A 79 -2.26 23.49 -3.75
CA GLY A 79 -2.89 23.66 -5.06
C GLY A 79 -2.22 22.83 -6.17
N TRP A 80 -1.61 21.68 -5.82
CA TRP A 80 -0.98 20.79 -6.80
C TRP A 80 -2.04 19.94 -7.48
N THR A 81 -2.28 20.20 -8.74
CA THR A 81 -3.32 19.52 -9.53
C THR A 81 -2.79 18.49 -10.51
N HIS A 82 -1.50 18.50 -10.80
CA HIS A 82 -0.86 17.59 -11.74
C HIS A 82 -0.04 16.55 -10.97
N ILE A 83 -0.48 15.30 -11.03
CA ILE A 83 0.12 14.20 -10.26
C ILE A 83 0.47 13.07 -11.22
N VAL A 84 1.71 12.62 -11.16
CA VAL A 84 2.18 11.41 -11.84
C VAL A 84 2.60 10.40 -10.78
N LEU A 85 1.99 9.23 -10.80
CA LEU A 85 2.31 8.13 -9.91
C LEU A 85 3.25 7.15 -10.62
N LEU A 86 4.45 6.99 -10.07
CA LEU A 86 5.41 6.00 -10.55
C LEU A 86 5.28 4.73 -9.71
N THR A 87 5.11 3.60 -10.35
CA THR A 87 5.03 2.29 -9.69
C THR A 87 5.73 1.23 -10.54
N ASP A 88 6.07 0.09 -9.94
CA ASP A 88 6.61 -1.02 -10.70
C ASP A 88 5.52 -1.70 -11.55
N ASP A 89 5.93 -2.36 -12.62
CA ASP A 89 5.03 -3.05 -13.56
C ASP A 89 4.51 -4.39 -13.05
N ARG A 90 5.03 -4.87 -11.91
CA ARG A 90 4.65 -6.15 -11.33
C ARG A 90 3.27 -6.09 -10.70
N THR A 91 2.31 -6.72 -11.34
CA THR A 91 1.00 -6.97 -10.73
C THR A 91 1.17 -7.76 -9.43
N LYS A 92 0.54 -7.30 -8.35
CA LYS A 92 0.63 -7.87 -6.98
C LYS A 92 1.94 -7.55 -6.23
N SER A 93 2.74 -6.61 -6.69
CA SER A 93 3.81 -6.03 -5.86
C SER A 93 3.22 -5.17 -4.74
N ILE A 94 4.03 -4.88 -3.73
CA ILE A 94 3.63 -3.96 -2.67
C ILE A 94 3.37 -2.54 -3.22
N CYS A 95 4.16 -2.11 -4.20
CA CYS A 95 3.99 -0.82 -4.88
C CYS A 95 2.67 -0.76 -5.62
N TRP A 96 2.31 -1.82 -6.35
CA TRP A 96 1.02 -1.93 -7.03
C TRP A 96 -0.17 -1.79 -6.07
N TYR A 97 -0.14 -2.51 -4.95
CA TYR A 97 -1.22 -2.40 -3.94
C TYR A 97 -1.26 -1.03 -3.28
N GLY A 98 -0.10 -0.44 -3.00
CA GLY A 98 0.01 0.90 -2.45
C GLY A 98 -0.49 2.00 -3.40
N ALA A 99 -0.38 1.77 -4.71
CA ALA A 99 -0.78 2.72 -5.75
C ALA A 99 -2.31 2.80 -5.97
N LYS A 100 -3.04 1.70 -5.75
CA LYS A 100 -4.50 1.64 -5.99
C LYS A 100 -5.32 2.68 -5.24
N PRO A 101 -5.09 2.97 -3.95
CA PRO A 101 -5.80 4.04 -3.25
C PRO A 101 -5.59 5.42 -3.87
N PHE A 102 -4.41 5.68 -4.44
CA PHE A 102 -4.15 6.95 -5.15
C PHE A 102 -4.96 7.02 -6.45
N ASP A 103 -4.99 5.94 -7.23
CA ASP A 103 -5.82 5.86 -8.43
C ASP A 103 -7.30 6.09 -8.12
N LYS A 104 -7.82 5.45 -7.09
CA LYS A 104 -9.19 5.63 -6.63
C LYS A 104 -9.48 7.09 -6.23
N LEU A 105 -8.52 7.77 -5.61
CA LEU A 105 -8.71 9.11 -5.05
C LEU A 105 -8.51 10.23 -6.07
N PHE A 106 -7.60 10.05 -7.03
CA PHE A 106 -7.19 11.05 -8.00
C PHE A 106 -7.66 10.74 -9.43
N GLY A 107 -7.73 9.45 -9.80
CA GLY A 107 -7.99 9.02 -11.18
C GLY A 107 -9.37 9.42 -11.73
N ASN A 108 -10.39 9.52 -10.86
CA ASN A 108 -11.73 9.92 -11.23
C ASN A 108 -12.10 11.33 -10.74
N ASN A 109 -11.11 12.13 -10.34
CA ASN A 109 -11.35 13.46 -9.78
C ASN A 109 -10.97 14.53 -10.81
N GLU A 110 -11.98 15.23 -11.34
CA GLU A 110 -11.83 16.26 -12.37
C GLU A 110 -10.92 17.44 -11.96
N ASN A 111 -10.69 17.63 -10.67
CA ASN A 111 -9.80 18.68 -10.18
C ASN A 111 -8.31 18.33 -10.33
N TYR A 112 -8.00 17.09 -10.73
CA TYR A 112 -6.63 16.61 -10.86
C TYR A 112 -6.36 16.05 -12.26
N THR A 113 -5.18 16.35 -12.77
CA THR A 113 -4.61 15.63 -13.90
C THR A 113 -3.74 14.52 -13.34
N PHE A 114 -4.28 13.30 -13.34
CA PHE A 114 -3.61 12.14 -12.77
C PHE A 114 -3.17 11.15 -13.86
N SER A 115 -1.96 10.67 -13.78
CA SER A 115 -1.45 9.64 -14.70
C SER A 115 -0.53 8.66 -13.98
N TRP A 116 -0.43 7.45 -14.53
CA TRP A 116 0.49 6.41 -14.10
C TRP A 116 1.69 6.36 -15.04
N SER A 117 2.85 6.05 -14.47
CA SER A 117 4.01 5.58 -15.24
C SER A 117 4.52 4.31 -14.58
N LEU A 118 4.64 3.26 -15.37
CA LEU A 118 5.14 1.97 -14.93
C LEU A 118 6.66 1.92 -15.14
N LEU A 119 7.36 1.44 -14.13
CA LEU A 119 8.80 1.22 -14.17
C LEU A 119 9.07 -0.27 -14.19
N ASP A 120 9.97 -0.73 -15.05
CA ASP A 120 10.52 -2.07 -14.90
C ASP A 120 11.30 -2.17 -13.58
N VAL A 121 11.49 -3.38 -13.09
CA VAL A 121 12.27 -3.67 -11.87
C VAL A 121 13.74 -3.26 -12.01
N TYR A 122 14.25 -3.32 -13.21
CA TYR A 122 15.61 -2.96 -13.59
C TYR A 122 15.57 -2.10 -14.86
N PRO A 123 15.09 -0.84 -14.73
CA PRO A 123 14.96 0.03 -15.90
C PRO A 123 16.35 0.36 -16.47
N THR A 124 16.43 0.46 -17.80
CA THR A 124 17.60 1.00 -18.48
C THR A 124 17.66 2.52 -18.33
N ASP A 125 18.83 3.12 -18.57
CA ASP A 125 18.97 4.58 -18.52
C ASP A 125 18.05 5.27 -19.54
N GLU A 126 17.84 4.66 -20.72
CA GLU A 126 16.94 5.18 -21.76
C GLU A 126 15.47 5.17 -21.31
N GLU A 127 15.01 4.08 -20.67
CA GLU A 127 13.66 4.00 -20.10
C GLU A 127 13.44 5.01 -18.98
N LEU A 128 14.47 5.25 -18.15
CA LEU A 128 14.41 6.27 -17.11
C LEU A 128 14.30 7.68 -17.70
N ASP A 129 15.07 7.98 -18.73
CA ASP A 129 15.01 9.29 -19.40
C ASP A 129 13.65 9.52 -20.07
N ASP A 130 13.08 8.51 -20.71
CA ASP A 130 11.74 8.58 -21.31
C ASP A 130 10.65 8.83 -20.25
N ILE A 131 10.72 8.14 -19.13
CA ILE A 131 9.79 8.34 -18.02
C ILE A 131 9.95 9.74 -17.42
N LEU A 132 11.17 10.21 -17.21
CA LEU A 132 11.42 11.56 -16.70
C LEU A 132 10.92 12.65 -17.67
N GLN A 133 11.06 12.46 -18.98
CA GLN A 133 10.48 13.34 -19.97
C GLN A 133 8.94 13.31 -19.92
N HIS A 134 8.34 12.12 -19.80
CA HIS A 134 6.91 11.97 -19.64
C HIS A 134 6.39 12.70 -18.38
N VAL A 135 7.02 12.49 -17.24
CA VAL A 135 6.67 13.16 -15.99
C VAL A 135 6.80 14.67 -16.15
N ARG A 136 7.91 15.15 -16.73
CA ARG A 136 8.12 16.57 -16.96
C ARG A 136 7.06 17.20 -17.86
N SER A 137 6.59 16.48 -18.88
CA SER A 137 5.55 16.96 -19.80
C SER A 137 4.16 17.05 -19.15
N ARG A 138 3.91 16.23 -18.14
CA ARG A 138 2.60 16.14 -17.47
C ARG A 138 2.49 17.01 -16.22
N THR A 139 3.62 17.35 -15.59
CA THR A 139 3.64 18.09 -14.32
C THR A 139 3.95 19.58 -14.47
N ARG A 140 4.34 20.02 -15.66
CA ARG A 140 4.49 21.44 -16.00
C ARG A 140 3.24 21.89 -16.74
N GLY A 141 2.29 22.45 -16.01
CA GLY A 141 1.17 23.19 -16.54
C GLY A 141 1.52 24.66 -16.70
#